data_d79bef32b470c2b3458d1dcea03f4624
#
_entry.id   d79bef32b470c2b3458d1dcea03f4624
#
_cell.length_a   1.000
_cell.length_b   1.000
_cell.length_c   1.000
_cell.angle_alpha   90.00
_cell.angle_beta   90.00
_cell.angle_gamma   90.00
#
_symmetry.space_group_name_H-M   'P 1'
#
loop_
_entity.id
_entity.type
_entity.pdbx_description
1 polymer ?
#
loop_
_entity_poly.entity_id
_entity_poly.type
_entity_poly.pdbx_seq_one_letter_code
_entity_poly.pdbx_strand_id
1 'polypeptide(L)'
;MMKYSINLLTLLLSMWLVTASASSKLDHDDALRLNQSGQILSFQTLLNDADKRYPQSHLLEVKLKQKHGRFVYKVELLTPAKEVRKLRYDAQSGELLKDEEDD
;
A
#
# COMPACT_ATOMS: atom_id res chain seq x y z
N MET A 1 23.47 23.26 39.84
CA MET A 1 22.10 23.41 40.06
C MET A 1 21.28 23.68 38.84
N MET A 2 21.61 24.63 38.08
CA MET A 2 20.76 24.97 36.94
C MET A 2 20.86 24.06 35.80
N LYS A 3 21.70 23.12 35.81
CA LYS A 3 21.91 22.23 34.67
C LYS A 3 20.75 21.33 34.37
N TYR A 4 19.84 21.19 35.27
CA TYR A 4 18.78 20.23 35.10
C TYR A 4 17.81 20.62 34.02
N SER A 5 17.62 21.89 33.83
CA SER A 5 16.65 22.35 32.83
C SER A 5 17.05 22.02 31.41
N ILE A 6 18.34 21.91 31.17
CA ILE A 6 18.83 21.60 29.84
C ILE A 6 18.46 20.19 29.41
N ASN A 7 18.45 19.27 30.33
CA ASN A 7 18.13 17.90 30.02
C ASN A 7 16.68 17.73 29.57
N LEU A 8 15.82 18.51 30.14
CA LEU A 8 14.40 18.44 29.77
C LEU A 8 14.17 18.86 28.32
N LEU A 9 14.88 19.88 27.90
CA LEU A 9 14.78 20.33 26.53
C LEU A 9 15.20 19.28 25.54
N THR A 10 16.27 18.58 25.87
CA THR A 10 16.76 17.53 25.00
C THR A 10 15.73 16.43 24.81
N LEU A 11 15.06 16.06 25.87
CA LEU A 11 14.02 15.03 25.80
C LEU A 11 12.85 15.43 24.92
N LEU A 12 12.45 16.67 25.02
CA LEU A 12 11.35 17.16 24.22
C LEU A 12 11.66 17.09 22.73
N LEU A 13 12.87 17.44 22.38
CA LEU A 13 13.28 17.41 20.98
C LEU A 13 13.23 16.03 20.38
N SER A 14 13.60 15.04 21.16
CA SER A 14 13.64 13.68 20.63
C SER A 14 12.27 13.14 20.26
N MET A 15 11.22 13.69 20.82
CA MET A 15 9.88 13.20 20.52
C MET A 15 9.39 13.60 19.13
N TRP A 16 10.01 14.54 18.52
CA TRP A 16 9.62 14.96 17.19
C TRP A 16 9.88 13.92 16.12
N LEU A 17 10.76 13.00 16.40
CA LEU A 17 11.16 12.02 15.41
C LEU A 17 10.15 10.90 15.25
N VAL A 18 9.13 10.86 16.07
CA VAL A 18 8.22 9.72 16.13
C VAL A 18 6.99 9.85 15.24
N THR A 19 6.81 10.97 14.59
CA THR A 19 5.55 11.25 13.94
C THR A 19 5.46 10.90 12.46
N ALA A 20 6.50 10.37 11.88
CA ALA A 20 6.51 10.16 10.45
C ALA A 20 5.97 8.78 10.08
N SER A 21 4.68 8.67 9.88
CA SER A 21 4.09 7.43 9.44
C SER A 21 3.10 7.72 8.32
N ALA A 22 3.41 7.30 7.11
CA ALA A 22 2.62 7.67 5.96
C ALA A 22 1.73 6.58 5.42
N SER A 23 2.02 5.31 5.65
CA SER A 23 1.20 4.26 5.10
C SER A 23 1.17 3.06 6.04
N SER A 24 0.08 2.32 5.99
CA SER A 24 -0.08 1.10 6.75
C SER A 24 -0.60 -0.01 5.84
N LYS A 25 -0.08 -1.19 6.07
CA LYS A 25 -0.54 -2.39 5.40
C LYS A 25 -1.76 -2.92 6.13
N LEU A 26 -2.80 -3.25 5.40
CA LEU A 26 -4.04 -3.79 5.95
C LEU A 26 -4.04 -5.30 5.82
N ASP A 27 -4.61 -5.99 6.78
CA ASP A 27 -4.67 -7.42 6.74
C ASP A 27 -5.92 -7.92 6.00
N HIS A 28 -6.06 -9.24 5.90
CA HIS A 28 -7.16 -9.84 5.16
C HIS A 28 -8.52 -9.48 5.75
N ASP A 29 -8.63 -9.44 7.06
CA ASP A 29 -9.90 -9.12 7.71
C ASP A 29 -10.32 -7.67 7.47
N ASP A 30 -9.35 -6.76 7.48
CA ASP A 30 -9.61 -5.36 7.17
C ASP A 30 -10.09 -5.20 5.74
N ALA A 31 -9.43 -5.88 4.82
CA ALA A 31 -9.80 -5.84 3.40
C ALA A 31 -11.22 -6.36 3.19
N LEU A 32 -11.58 -7.43 3.87
CA LEU A 32 -12.91 -8.02 3.75
C LEU A 32 -13.98 -7.06 4.26
N ARG A 33 -13.75 -6.43 5.42
CA ARG A 33 -14.69 -5.47 5.97
C ARG A 33 -14.88 -4.27 5.07
N LEU A 34 -13.80 -3.74 4.51
CA LEU A 34 -13.86 -2.60 3.60
C LEU A 34 -14.61 -2.94 2.32
N ASN A 35 -14.42 -4.14 1.81
CA ASN A 35 -15.13 -4.59 0.63
C ASN A 35 -16.63 -4.76 0.93
N GLN A 36 -16.97 -5.37 2.04
CA GLN A 36 -18.36 -5.58 2.43
C GLN A 36 -19.10 -4.27 2.67
N SER A 37 -18.41 -3.26 3.16
CA SER A 37 -19.01 -1.94 3.39
C SER A 37 -19.05 -1.08 2.12
N GLY A 38 -18.51 -1.56 1.01
CA GLY A 38 -18.51 -0.81 -0.24
C GLY A 38 -17.43 0.24 -0.35
N GLN A 39 -16.48 0.28 0.58
CA GLN A 39 -15.42 1.28 0.54
C GLN A 39 -14.32 0.97 -0.46
N ILE A 40 -14.15 -0.30 -0.78
CA ILE A 40 -13.21 -0.72 -1.81
C ILE A 40 -13.84 -1.78 -2.70
N LEU A 41 -13.31 -1.91 -3.90
CA LEU A 41 -13.70 -2.96 -4.84
C LEU A 41 -13.12 -4.29 -4.40
N SER A 42 -13.71 -5.38 -4.86
CA SER A 42 -13.14 -6.69 -4.59
C SER A 42 -11.81 -6.82 -5.33
N PHE A 43 -10.90 -7.56 -4.72
CA PHE A 43 -9.61 -7.82 -5.34
C PHE A 43 -9.76 -8.48 -6.71
N GLN A 44 -10.75 -9.33 -6.89
CA GLN A 44 -10.97 -10.02 -8.15
C GLN A 44 -11.19 -9.04 -9.31
N THR A 45 -11.84 -7.92 -9.07
CA THR A 45 -12.05 -6.89 -10.08
C THR A 45 -10.72 -6.36 -10.60
N LEU A 46 -9.79 -6.10 -9.68
CA LEU A 46 -8.47 -5.57 -10.04
C LEU A 46 -7.61 -6.62 -10.69
N LEU A 47 -7.73 -7.86 -10.24
CA LEU A 47 -6.99 -8.96 -10.81
C LEU A 47 -7.40 -9.21 -12.26
N ASN A 48 -8.69 -9.05 -12.57
CA ASN A 48 -9.17 -9.16 -13.94
C ASN A 48 -8.54 -8.11 -14.85
N ASP A 49 -8.42 -6.88 -14.35
CA ASP A 49 -7.77 -5.81 -15.11
C ASP A 49 -6.29 -6.12 -15.32
N ALA A 50 -5.61 -6.57 -14.29
CA ALA A 50 -4.19 -6.93 -14.38
C ALA A 50 -3.98 -8.06 -15.39
N ASP A 51 -4.88 -9.03 -15.41
CA ASP A 51 -4.81 -10.15 -16.33
C ASP A 51 -5.00 -9.72 -17.80
N LYS A 52 -5.83 -8.73 -18.03
CA LYS A 52 -6.00 -8.17 -19.37
C LYS A 52 -4.76 -7.42 -19.84
N ARG A 53 -4.06 -6.76 -18.92
CA ARG A 53 -2.86 -6.00 -19.26
C ARG A 53 -1.67 -6.92 -19.48
N TYR A 54 -1.56 -7.96 -18.67
CA TYR A 54 -0.44 -8.90 -18.72
C TYR A 54 -0.96 -10.32 -18.70
N PRO A 55 -1.47 -10.82 -19.86
CA PRO A 55 -2.06 -12.16 -19.90
C PRO A 55 -1.07 -13.24 -19.53
N GLN A 56 -1.57 -14.28 -18.88
CA GLN A 56 -0.77 -15.46 -18.52
C GLN A 56 0.37 -15.14 -17.57
N SER A 57 0.24 -14.09 -16.80
CA SER A 57 1.20 -13.76 -15.76
C SER A 57 0.89 -14.52 -14.48
N HIS A 58 1.91 -14.73 -13.67
CA HIS A 58 1.75 -15.33 -12.35
C HIS A 58 1.66 -14.23 -11.29
N LEU A 59 0.68 -14.33 -10.43
CA LEU A 59 0.55 -13.41 -9.30
C LEU A 59 1.58 -13.75 -8.26
N LEU A 60 2.44 -12.80 -7.93
CA LEU A 60 3.47 -12.97 -6.91
C LEU A 60 3.04 -12.44 -5.56
N GLU A 61 2.38 -11.30 -5.53
CA GLU A 61 2.04 -10.68 -4.27
C GLU A 61 0.88 -9.70 -4.45
N VAL A 62 0.06 -9.58 -3.42
CA VAL A 62 -1.00 -8.58 -3.32
C VAL A 62 -0.95 -7.97 -1.94
N LYS A 63 -0.99 -6.65 -1.88
CA LYS A 63 -1.08 -5.93 -0.62
C LYS A 63 -2.11 -4.84 -0.74
N LEU A 64 -2.91 -4.68 0.30
CA LEU A 64 -3.79 -3.53 0.44
C LEU A 64 -3.16 -2.58 1.43
N LYS A 65 -3.03 -1.32 1.04
CA LYS A 65 -2.43 -0.29 1.88
C LYS A 65 -3.36 0.89 1.99
N GLN A 66 -3.27 1.59 3.11
CA GLN A 66 -3.92 2.87 3.28
C GLN A 66 -2.84 3.92 3.39
N LYS A 67 -2.92 4.95 2.55
CA LYS A 67 -1.94 6.02 2.53
C LYS A 67 -2.67 7.33 2.29
N HIS A 68 -2.49 8.29 3.20
CA HIS A 68 -3.13 9.59 3.12
C HIS A 68 -4.65 9.48 2.94
N GLY A 69 -5.26 8.55 3.68
CA GLY A 69 -6.72 8.34 3.61
C GLY A 69 -7.19 7.60 2.37
N ARG A 70 -6.29 7.19 1.49
CA ARG A 70 -6.63 6.50 0.26
C ARG A 70 -6.25 5.02 0.37
N PHE A 71 -7.11 4.15 -0.14
CA PHE A 71 -6.81 2.72 -0.19
C PHE A 71 -6.21 2.37 -1.53
N VAL A 72 -5.09 1.65 -1.51
CA VAL A 72 -4.35 1.28 -2.72
C VAL A 72 -4.02 -0.20 -2.68
N TYR A 73 -4.34 -0.92 -3.75
CA TYR A 73 -3.87 -2.28 -3.95
C TYR A 73 -2.55 -2.25 -4.71
N LYS A 74 -1.57 -2.98 -4.18
CA LYS A 74 -0.31 -3.21 -4.87
C LYS A 74 -0.31 -4.66 -5.34
N VAL A 75 -0.13 -4.87 -6.63
CA VAL A 75 -0.13 -6.19 -7.24
C VAL A 75 1.21 -6.40 -7.92
N GLU A 76 1.88 -7.51 -7.62
CA GLU A 76 3.10 -7.88 -8.32
C GLU A 76 2.85 -9.11 -9.16
N LEU A 77 3.26 -9.04 -10.42
CA LEU A 77 3.09 -10.12 -11.40
C LEU A 77 4.43 -10.51 -12.00
N LEU A 78 4.57 -11.80 -12.30
CA LEU A 78 5.67 -12.29 -13.13
C LEU A 78 5.09 -12.60 -14.51
N THR A 79 5.55 -11.89 -15.52
CA THR A 79 5.06 -12.05 -16.88
C THR A 79 5.70 -13.23 -17.58
N PRO A 80 5.11 -13.71 -18.69
CA PRO A 80 5.77 -14.76 -19.49
C PRO A 80 7.15 -14.38 -19.99
N ALA A 81 7.41 -13.09 -20.15
CA ALA A 81 8.73 -12.59 -20.54
C ALA A 81 9.72 -12.53 -19.38
N LYS A 82 9.32 -13.03 -18.19
CA LYS A 82 10.17 -13.07 -17.00
C LYS A 82 10.42 -11.70 -16.41
N GLU A 83 9.53 -10.75 -16.64
CA GLU A 83 9.60 -9.45 -16.03
C GLU A 83 8.68 -9.42 -14.80
N VAL A 84 9.10 -8.72 -13.74
CA VAL A 84 8.25 -8.48 -12.60
C VAL A 84 7.61 -7.11 -12.79
N ARG A 85 6.27 -7.08 -12.79
CA ARG A 85 5.52 -5.84 -12.93
C ARG A 85 4.86 -5.50 -11.60
N LYS A 86 4.97 -4.25 -11.20
CA LYS A 86 4.27 -3.72 -10.02
C LYS A 86 3.16 -2.80 -10.49
N LEU A 87 1.93 -3.19 -10.18
CA LEU A 87 0.76 -2.40 -10.52
C LEU A 87 0.17 -1.85 -9.23
N ARG A 88 -0.21 -0.59 -9.25
CA ARG A 88 -0.90 0.03 -8.13
C ARG A 88 -2.24 0.54 -8.60
N TYR A 89 -3.27 0.13 -7.89
CA TYR A 89 -4.64 0.50 -8.21
C TYR A 89 -5.25 1.28 -7.07
N ASP A 90 -6.04 2.29 -7.41
CA ASP A 90 -6.94 2.88 -6.44
C ASP A 90 -7.97 1.81 -6.09
N ALA A 91 -8.03 1.43 -4.82
CA ALA A 91 -8.90 0.32 -4.41
C ALA A 91 -10.38 0.70 -4.45
N GLN A 92 -10.70 1.97 -4.44
CA GLN A 92 -12.07 2.43 -4.44
C GLN A 92 -12.62 2.54 -5.87
N SER A 93 -11.86 3.13 -6.77
CA SER A 93 -12.30 3.33 -8.16
C SER A 93 -11.87 2.24 -9.12
N GLY A 94 -10.83 1.50 -8.78
CA GLY A 94 -10.25 0.51 -9.70
C GLY A 94 -9.28 1.11 -10.71
N GLU A 95 -9.00 2.40 -10.62
CA GLU A 95 -8.11 3.05 -11.56
C GLU A 95 -6.67 2.61 -11.36
N LEU A 96 -5.99 2.32 -12.46
CA LEU A 96 -4.57 2.00 -12.42
C LEU A 96 -3.78 3.29 -12.19
N LEU A 97 -3.07 3.35 -11.07
CA LEU A 97 -2.29 4.53 -10.69
C LEU A 97 -0.85 4.44 -11.16
N LYS A 98 -0.32 3.23 -11.19
CA LYS A 98 1.09 3.05 -11.55
C LYS A 98 1.31 1.66 -12.10
N ASP A 99 2.15 1.57 -13.10
CA ASP A 99 2.58 0.31 -13.71
C ASP A 99 4.06 0.45 -14.01
N GLU A 100 4.88 -0.29 -13.29
CA GLU A 100 6.32 -0.19 -13.46
C GLU A 100 6.98 -1.55 -13.38
N GLU A 101 8.14 -1.66 -14.00
CA GLU A 101 8.95 -2.86 -13.89
C GLU A 101 9.72 -2.81 -12.58
N ASP A 102 9.77 -3.94 -11.89
CA ASP A 102 10.53 -4.06 -10.66
C ASP A 102 11.86 -4.75 -10.96
N ASP A 103 12.92 -4.00 -10.77
CA ASP A 103 14.27 -4.53 -11.03
C ASP A 103 14.80 -5.35 -9.85
#